data_9fa75d5e08975885ccd68f0c0d817630
#
_entry.id   9fa75d5e08975885ccd68f0c0d817630
#
_cell.length_a   1.000
_cell.length_b   1.000
_cell.length_c   1.000
_cell.angle_alpha   90.00
_cell.angle_beta   90.00
_cell.angle_gamma   90.00
#
_symmetry.space_group_name_H-M   'P 1'
#
loop_
_entity.id
_entity.type
_entity.pdbx_description
1 polymer ?
#
loop_
_entity_poly.entity_id
_entity_poly.type
_entity_poly.pdbx_seq_one_letter_code
_entity_poly.pdbx_strand_id
1 'polypeptide(L)'
;MNLETICAVIAEIVPLLSTLFSLIYGLKHFFKKGKPLFLQTITMAMASHALGSIYHLCQTLTSDTLIEGFTPAYLGRIGFFLFIITASYGQMDRIVDDGSTKMKPSRYIALLAPICAALLYIPNYIIEVVPIQTKIVYALVWIPAVVAVYFNLKHA
;
A
#
# COMPACT_ATOMS: atom_id res chain seq x y z
N MET A 1 21.79 18.18 7.95
CA MET A 1 21.03 16.96 7.61
C MET A 1 21.98 15.79 7.80
N ASN A 2 21.65 14.84 8.68
CA ASN A 2 22.50 13.68 8.92
C ASN A 2 22.30 12.62 7.81
N LEU A 3 23.17 11.59 7.77
CA LEU A 3 23.13 10.54 6.75
C LEU A 3 21.80 9.78 6.78
N GLU A 4 21.23 9.54 7.95
CA GLU A 4 19.94 8.85 8.12
C GLU A 4 18.80 9.62 7.46
N THR A 5 18.73 10.95 7.66
CA THR A 5 17.73 11.80 7.01
C THR A 5 17.88 11.78 5.49
N ILE A 6 19.11 11.79 4.97
CA ILE A 6 19.37 11.71 3.52
C ILE A 6 18.84 10.37 2.98
N CYS A 7 19.18 9.26 3.63
CA CYS A 7 18.71 7.94 3.22
C CYS A 7 17.18 7.83 3.27
N ALA A 8 16.53 8.37 4.32
CA ALA A 8 15.09 8.38 4.45
C ALA A 8 14.41 9.18 3.32
N VAL A 9 14.95 10.36 3.00
CA VAL A 9 14.45 11.21 1.90
C VAL A 9 14.58 10.50 0.55
N ILE A 10 15.73 9.88 0.26
CA ILE A 10 15.94 9.13 -1.00
C ILE A 10 14.98 7.95 -1.08
N ALA A 11 14.81 7.20 0.01
CA ALA A 11 13.90 6.05 0.07
C ALA A 11 12.43 6.44 -0.18
N GLU A 12 12.02 7.65 0.17
CA GLU A 12 10.66 8.14 -0.05
C GLU A 12 10.48 8.77 -1.45
N ILE A 13 11.52 9.42 -2.01
CA ILE A 13 11.43 10.07 -3.32
C ILE A 13 11.18 9.05 -4.45
N VAL A 14 11.82 7.89 -4.43
CA VAL A 14 11.70 6.89 -5.51
C VAL A 14 10.25 6.35 -5.63
N PRO A 15 9.60 5.88 -4.54
CA PRO A 15 8.20 5.49 -4.59
C PRO A 15 7.27 6.65 -4.96
N LEU A 16 7.54 7.86 -4.45
CA LEU A 16 6.75 9.05 -4.75
C LEU A 16 6.76 9.37 -6.25
N LEU A 17 7.93 9.39 -6.89
CA LEU A 17 8.03 9.64 -8.33
C LEU A 17 7.27 8.59 -9.14
N SER A 18 7.44 7.31 -8.83
CA SER A 18 6.69 6.21 -9.45
C SER A 18 5.18 6.38 -9.31
N THR A 19 4.73 6.74 -8.12
CA THR A 19 3.31 6.97 -7.82
C THR A 19 2.77 8.18 -8.56
N LEU A 20 3.52 9.28 -8.65
CA LEU A 20 3.13 10.48 -9.39
C LEU A 20 3.01 10.20 -10.90
N PHE A 21 3.95 9.45 -11.48
CA PHE A 21 3.83 9.02 -12.88
C PHE A 21 2.56 8.22 -13.13
N SER A 22 2.28 7.25 -12.26
CA SER A 22 1.07 6.43 -12.34
C SER A 22 -0.20 7.27 -12.16
N LEU A 23 -0.18 8.23 -11.24
CA LEU A 23 -1.28 9.17 -11.01
C LEU A 23 -1.56 10.04 -12.23
N ILE A 24 -0.53 10.65 -12.82
CA ILE A 24 -0.67 11.49 -14.02
C ILE A 24 -1.28 10.68 -15.18
N TYR A 25 -0.79 9.45 -15.38
CA TYR A 25 -1.35 8.55 -16.38
C TYR A 25 -2.82 8.21 -16.10
N GLY A 26 -3.14 7.89 -14.85
CA GLY A 26 -4.51 7.59 -14.41
C GLY A 26 -5.45 8.78 -14.59
N LEU A 27 -5.04 9.98 -14.16
CA LEU A 27 -5.83 11.21 -14.29
C LEU A 27 -6.16 11.56 -15.73
N LYS A 28 -5.21 11.36 -16.66
CA LYS A 28 -5.45 11.58 -18.10
C LYS A 28 -6.64 10.76 -18.63
N HIS A 29 -6.92 9.62 -18.00
CA HIS A 29 -7.99 8.71 -18.42
C HIS A 29 -9.20 8.75 -17.48
N PHE A 30 -9.07 9.31 -16.28
CA PHE A 30 -10.07 9.30 -15.22
C PHE A 30 -11.41 9.92 -15.65
N PHE A 31 -11.35 11.07 -16.31
CA PHE A 31 -12.54 11.84 -16.71
C PHE A 31 -13.16 11.41 -18.04
N LYS A 32 -12.58 10.41 -18.72
CA LYS A 32 -13.14 9.92 -19.99
C LYS A 32 -14.37 9.04 -19.74
N LYS A 33 -15.49 9.34 -20.41
CA LYS A 33 -16.70 8.51 -20.35
C LYS A 33 -16.42 7.06 -20.76
N GLY A 34 -17.04 6.10 -20.06
CA GLY A 34 -16.94 4.67 -20.38
C GLY A 34 -15.67 3.96 -19.89
N LYS A 35 -14.88 4.59 -19.04
CA LYS A 35 -13.72 3.92 -18.45
C LYS A 35 -14.13 2.96 -17.31
N PRO A 36 -13.43 1.82 -17.19
CA PRO A 36 -13.74 0.85 -16.14
C PRO A 36 -13.51 1.45 -14.75
N LEU A 37 -14.41 1.16 -13.83
CA LEU A 37 -14.36 1.57 -12.43
C LEU A 37 -13.01 1.19 -11.79
N PHE A 38 -12.46 0.04 -12.18
CA PHE A 38 -11.14 -0.43 -11.77
C PHE A 38 -10.05 0.64 -11.98
N LEU A 39 -9.96 1.23 -13.18
CA LEU A 39 -8.94 2.25 -13.46
C LEU A 39 -9.13 3.51 -12.61
N GLN A 40 -10.39 3.89 -12.37
CA GLN A 40 -10.70 5.03 -11.51
C GLN A 40 -10.27 4.75 -10.07
N THR A 41 -10.59 3.56 -9.55
CA THR A 41 -10.24 3.15 -8.17
C THR A 41 -8.73 3.05 -7.99
N ILE A 42 -7.99 2.50 -8.96
CA ILE A 42 -6.51 2.49 -8.93
C ILE A 42 -5.94 3.91 -8.98
N THR A 43 -6.53 4.80 -9.77
CA THR A 43 -6.09 6.22 -9.79
C THR A 43 -6.29 6.89 -8.43
N MET A 44 -7.39 6.62 -7.74
CA MET A 44 -7.63 7.11 -6.37
C MET A 44 -6.64 6.50 -5.37
N ALA A 45 -6.29 5.22 -5.53
CA ALA A 45 -5.22 4.60 -4.74
C ALA A 45 -3.90 5.37 -4.89
N MET A 46 -3.48 5.62 -6.12
CA MET A 46 -2.24 6.38 -6.41
C MET A 46 -2.30 7.81 -5.84
N ALA A 47 -3.44 8.49 -5.92
CA ALA A 47 -3.62 9.81 -5.33
C ALA A 47 -3.47 9.77 -3.80
N SER A 48 -4.09 8.80 -3.14
CA SER A 48 -3.99 8.62 -1.69
C SER A 48 -2.54 8.37 -1.25
N HIS A 49 -1.82 7.49 -1.95
CA HIS A 49 -0.41 7.22 -1.66
C HIS A 49 0.47 8.46 -1.89
N ALA A 50 0.30 9.15 -3.02
CA ALA A 50 1.07 10.36 -3.34
C ALA A 50 0.90 11.44 -2.28
N LEU A 51 -0.33 11.70 -1.83
CA LEU A 51 -0.60 12.67 -0.75
C LEU A 51 0.07 12.27 0.55
N GLY A 52 -0.01 10.99 0.94
CA GLY A 52 0.68 10.48 2.12
C GLY A 52 2.20 10.63 2.04
N SER A 53 2.79 10.29 0.88
CA SER A 53 4.24 10.41 0.67
C SER A 53 4.73 11.85 0.63
N ILE A 54 3.98 12.77 -0.02
CA ILE A 54 4.30 14.21 -0.01
C ILE A 54 4.26 14.73 1.43
N TYR A 55 3.22 14.40 2.20
CA TYR A 55 3.12 14.82 3.60
C TYR A 55 4.30 14.30 4.42
N HIS A 56 4.63 13.01 4.28
CA HIS A 56 5.76 12.40 5.00
C HIS A 56 7.08 13.07 4.62
N LEU A 57 7.31 13.32 3.34
CA LEU A 57 8.51 14.00 2.86
C LEU A 57 8.64 15.42 3.42
N CYS A 58 7.55 16.21 3.37
CA CYS A 58 7.53 17.55 3.96
C CYS A 58 7.83 17.50 5.46
N GLN A 59 7.24 16.54 6.17
CA GLN A 59 7.45 16.38 7.59
C GLN A 59 8.91 15.99 7.91
N THR A 60 9.50 15.07 7.15
CA THR A 60 10.92 14.67 7.31
C THR A 60 11.88 15.83 7.04
N LEU A 61 11.54 16.71 6.10
CA LEU A 61 12.38 17.88 5.77
C LEU A 61 12.25 19.03 6.77
N THR A 62 11.11 19.13 7.47
CA THR A 62 10.83 20.23 8.41
C THR A 62 11.08 19.86 9.87
N SER A 63 11.22 18.59 10.19
CA SER A 63 11.44 18.12 11.56
C SER A 63 12.90 17.76 11.79
N ASP A 64 13.49 18.29 12.86
CA ASP A 64 14.85 17.95 13.27
C ASP A 64 14.94 16.57 13.95
N THR A 65 13.81 15.97 14.31
CA THR A 65 13.70 14.68 14.99
C THR A 65 12.88 13.71 14.16
N LEU A 66 13.22 12.42 14.24
CA LEU A 66 12.41 11.35 13.67
C LEU A 66 11.02 11.36 14.33
N ILE A 67 10.00 11.38 13.50
CA ILE A 67 8.62 11.50 13.95
C ILE A 67 8.14 10.14 14.41
N GLU A 68 7.97 10.00 15.69
CA GLU A 68 7.41 8.82 16.30
C GLU A 68 5.88 8.90 16.37
N GLY A 69 5.22 7.76 16.10
CA GLY A 69 3.78 7.63 16.24
C GLY A 69 2.97 7.81 14.97
N PHE A 70 1.66 8.04 15.14
CA PHE A 70 0.73 8.16 14.03
C PHE A 70 0.82 9.51 13.34
N THR A 71 1.06 9.51 12.05
CA THR A 71 1.05 10.71 11.21
C THR A 71 0.01 10.59 10.10
N PRO A 72 -0.50 11.71 9.56
CA PRO A 72 -1.41 11.70 8.42
C PRO A 72 -0.88 10.95 7.18
N ALA A 73 0.45 10.81 7.06
CA ALA A 73 1.07 10.00 6.01
C ALA A 73 0.59 8.55 5.99
N TYR A 74 0.36 7.96 7.17
CA TYR A 74 -0.16 6.60 7.28
C TYR A 74 -1.58 6.47 6.75
N LEU A 75 -2.42 7.50 6.88
CA LEU A 75 -3.76 7.51 6.28
C LEU A 75 -3.69 7.38 4.76
N GLY A 76 -2.73 8.04 4.13
CA GLY A 76 -2.48 7.92 2.70
C GLY A 76 -2.10 6.48 2.29
N ARG A 77 -1.24 5.83 3.08
CA ARG A 77 -0.83 4.44 2.86
C ARG A 77 -1.98 3.44 3.08
N ILE A 78 -2.73 3.61 4.16
CA ILE A 78 -3.92 2.79 4.44
C ILE A 78 -4.95 2.96 3.31
N GLY A 79 -5.25 4.20 2.92
CA GLY A 79 -6.17 4.51 1.84
C GLY A 79 -5.74 3.87 0.52
N PHE A 80 -4.44 3.90 0.19
CA PHE A 80 -3.89 3.21 -0.98
C PHE A 80 -4.27 1.73 -1.00
N PHE A 81 -4.00 0.99 0.07
CA PHE A 81 -4.30 -0.44 0.12
C PHE A 81 -5.81 -0.73 0.12
N LEU A 82 -6.61 0.10 0.78
CA LEU A 82 -8.08 -0.04 0.76
C LEU A 82 -8.64 0.15 -0.65
N PHE A 83 -8.15 1.12 -1.42
CA PHE A 83 -8.54 1.28 -2.82
C PHE A 83 -8.06 0.13 -3.70
N ILE A 84 -6.87 -0.43 -3.47
CA ILE A 84 -6.39 -1.63 -4.17
C ILE A 84 -7.32 -2.82 -3.88
N ILE A 85 -7.70 -3.04 -2.63
CA ILE A 85 -8.63 -4.09 -2.24
C ILE A 85 -9.98 -3.89 -2.96
N THR A 86 -10.50 -2.66 -2.94
CA THR A 86 -11.78 -2.32 -3.59
C THR A 86 -11.71 -2.54 -5.10
N ALA A 87 -10.60 -2.17 -5.75
CA ALA A 87 -10.39 -2.41 -7.16
C ALA A 87 -10.37 -3.90 -7.49
N SER A 88 -9.69 -4.70 -6.66
CA SER A 88 -9.63 -6.15 -6.80
C SER A 88 -11.02 -6.79 -6.64
N TYR A 89 -11.78 -6.37 -5.64
CA TYR A 89 -13.17 -6.83 -5.45
C TYR A 89 -14.06 -6.49 -6.65
N GLY A 90 -13.99 -5.29 -7.20
CA GLY A 90 -14.79 -4.88 -8.35
C GLY A 90 -14.49 -5.69 -9.63
N GLN A 91 -13.32 -6.31 -9.71
CA GLN A 91 -13.01 -7.29 -10.77
C GLN A 91 -13.56 -8.69 -10.45
N MET A 92 -13.65 -9.07 -9.18
CA MET A 92 -14.11 -10.39 -8.75
C MET A 92 -15.55 -10.67 -9.09
N ASP A 93 -16.44 -9.66 -9.14
CA ASP A 93 -17.82 -9.82 -9.59
C ASP A 93 -17.93 -10.36 -11.03
N ARG A 94 -16.82 -10.30 -11.79
CA ARG A 94 -16.73 -10.86 -13.15
C ARG A 94 -16.00 -12.20 -13.22
N ILE A 95 -15.25 -12.56 -12.19
CA ILE A 95 -14.49 -13.80 -12.09
C ILE A 95 -15.13 -14.64 -10.98
N VAL A 96 -16.20 -15.33 -11.33
CA VAL A 96 -16.81 -16.32 -10.43
C VAL A 96 -15.79 -17.42 -10.22
N ASP A 97 -15.35 -17.58 -8.98
CA ASP A 97 -14.55 -18.73 -8.56
C ASP A 97 -15.44 -19.99 -8.59
N ASP A 98 -15.45 -20.66 -9.72
CA ASP A 98 -16.25 -21.87 -9.95
C ASP A 98 -15.70 -23.12 -9.24
N GLY A 99 -14.65 -22.95 -8.41
CA GLY A 99 -13.98 -24.05 -7.72
C GLY A 99 -13.10 -24.91 -8.64
N SER A 100 -12.87 -24.47 -9.88
CA SER A 100 -12.13 -25.22 -10.89
C SER A 100 -10.71 -25.56 -10.42
N THR A 101 -10.18 -26.67 -10.96
CA THR A 101 -8.81 -27.12 -10.67
C THR A 101 -7.74 -26.14 -11.18
N LYS A 102 -8.07 -25.29 -12.15
CA LYS A 102 -7.17 -24.28 -12.71
C LYS A 102 -6.82 -23.17 -11.72
N MET A 103 -7.75 -22.84 -10.80
CA MET A 103 -7.55 -21.80 -9.77
C MET A 103 -6.84 -22.31 -8.51
N LYS A 104 -6.63 -23.62 -8.36
CA LYS A 104 -5.97 -24.19 -7.17
C LYS A 104 -4.55 -23.68 -6.92
N PRO A 105 -3.64 -23.60 -7.92
CA PRO A 105 -2.27 -23.15 -7.67
C PRO A 105 -2.22 -21.69 -7.20
N SER A 106 -3.00 -20.78 -7.78
CA SER A 106 -3.00 -19.38 -7.36
C SER A 106 -3.54 -19.19 -5.93
N ARG A 107 -4.47 -20.02 -5.47
CA ARG A 107 -4.91 -20.01 -4.06
C ARG A 107 -3.80 -20.38 -3.09
N TYR A 108 -2.98 -21.39 -3.42
CA TYR A 108 -1.82 -21.75 -2.58
C TYR A 108 -0.74 -20.68 -2.62
N ILE A 109 -0.48 -20.09 -3.79
CA ILE A 109 0.46 -18.97 -3.92
C ILE A 109 -0.03 -17.76 -3.12
N ALA A 110 -1.33 -17.47 -3.12
CA ALA A 110 -1.91 -16.38 -2.35
C ALA A 110 -1.68 -16.53 -0.84
N LEU A 111 -1.65 -17.76 -0.31
CA LEU A 111 -1.35 -18.01 1.10
C LEU A 111 0.08 -17.63 1.51
N LEU A 112 0.99 -17.46 0.54
CA LEU A 112 2.34 -16.94 0.84
C LEU A 112 2.30 -15.51 1.35
N ALA A 113 1.31 -14.68 0.96
CA ALA A 113 1.22 -13.30 1.40
C ALA A 113 1.13 -13.16 2.93
N PRO A 114 0.17 -13.79 3.64
CA PRO A 114 0.11 -13.72 5.09
C PRO A 114 1.30 -14.40 5.77
N ILE A 115 1.85 -15.47 5.18
CA ILE A 115 3.04 -16.15 5.73
C ILE A 115 4.26 -15.24 5.66
N CYS A 116 4.55 -14.65 4.49
CA CYS A 116 5.67 -13.71 4.33
C CYS A 116 5.49 -12.47 5.21
N ALA A 117 4.27 -11.95 5.32
CA ALA A 117 3.97 -10.83 6.19
C ALA A 117 4.22 -11.17 7.67
N ALA A 118 3.81 -12.35 8.14
CA ALA A 118 4.07 -12.80 9.49
C ALA A 118 5.58 -12.95 9.76
N LEU A 119 6.31 -13.55 8.81
CA LEU A 119 7.75 -13.73 8.93
C LEU A 119 8.53 -12.40 8.97
N LEU A 120 8.03 -11.37 8.30
CA LEU A 120 8.66 -10.05 8.31
C LEU A 120 8.22 -9.20 9.51
N TYR A 121 6.94 -9.26 9.89
CA TYR A 121 6.38 -8.40 10.93
C TYR A 121 6.70 -8.90 12.34
N ILE A 122 6.63 -10.21 12.61
CA ILE A 122 6.82 -10.76 13.94
C ILE A 122 8.25 -10.50 14.47
N PRO A 123 9.35 -10.74 13.72
CA PRO A 123 10.68 -10.40 14.15
C PRO A 123 10.85 -8.92 14.48
N ASN A 124 10.36 -8.03 13.62
CA ASN A 124 10.43 -6.59 13.87
C ASN A 124 9.65 -6.21 15.14
N TYR A 125 8.48 -6.81 15.35
CA TYR A 125 7.68 -6.57 16.55
C TYR A 125 8.40 -6.99 17.84
N ILE A 126 9.19 -8.08 17.80
CA ILE A 126 9.91 -8.62 18.95
C ILE A 126 11.22 -7.88 19.19
N ILE A 127 11.98 -7.61 18.11
CA ILE A 127 13.36 -7.09 18.18
C ILE A 127 13.37 -5.59 18.41
N GLU A 128 12.49 -4.84 17.77
CA GLU A 128 12.46 -3.38 17.92
C GLU A 128 11.78 -2.96 19.22
N VAL A 129 12.52 -2.19 20.03
CA VAL A 129 12.02 -1.52 21.23
C VAL A 129 11.26 -0.25 20.81
N VAL A 130 10.16 -0.43 20.14
CA VAL A 130 9.31 0.69 19.66
C VAL A 130 8.09 0.83 20.58
N PRO A 131 7.60 2.05 20.83
CA PRO A 131 6.38 2.26 21.59
C PRO A 131 5.19 1.47 21.04
N ILE A 132 4.31 0.99 21.93
CA ILE A 132 3.13 0.18 21.53
C ILE A 132 2.25 0.90 20.51
N GLN A 133 2.16 2.23 20.60
CA GLN A 133 1.42 3.08 19.67
C GLN A 133 1.94 2.94 18.23
N THR A 134 3.25 2.98 18.04
CA THR A 134 3.90 2.81 16.73
C THR A 134 3.68 1.40 16.18
N LYS A 135 3.72 0.37 17.04
CA LYS A 135 3.41 -1.01 16.66
C LYS A 135 1.97 -1.16 16.15
N ILE A 136 1.00 -0.52 16.80
CA ILE A 136 -0.41 -0.51 16.36
C ILE A 136 -0.53 0.16 14.99
N VAL A 137 0.15 1.29 14.77
CA VAL A 137 0.14 1.99 13.48
C VAL A 137 0.70 1.12 12.35
N TYR A 138 1.81 0.44 12.60
CA TYR A 138 2.38 -0.50 11.63
C TYR A 138 1.41 -1.62 11.30
N ALA A 139 0.73 -2.20 12.30
CA ALA A 139 -0.28 -3.22 12.08
C ALA A 139 -1.44 -2.71 11.20
N LEU A 140 -1.91 -1.49 11.42
CA LEU A 140 -2.97 -0.86 10.63
C LEU A 140 -2.59 -0.68 9.15
N VAL A 141 -1.32 -0.51 8.83
CA VAL A 141 -0.83 -0.46 7.44
C VAL A 141 -0.60 -1.86 6.88
N TRP A 142 0.01 -2.76 7.67
CA TRP A 142 0.36 -4.11 7.23
C TRP A 142 -0.87 -4.98 6.93
N ILE A 143 -1.93 -4.89 7.74
CA ILE A 143 -3.13 -5.70 7.53
C ILE A 143 -3.77 -5.42 6.16
N PRO A 144 -4.10 -4.18 5.77
CA PRO A 144 -4.61 -3.89 4.44
C PRO A 144 -3.62 -4.27 3.32
N ALA A 145 -2.31 -4.09 3.54
CA ALA A 145 -1.30 -4.46 2.55
C ALA A 145 -1.33 -5.97 2.27
N VAL A 146 -1.33 -6.80 3.33
CA VAL A 146 -1.41 -8.26 3.20
C VAL A 146 -2.69 -8.70 2.50
N VAL A 147 -3.82 -8.11 2.86
CA VAL A 147 -5.11 -8.40 2.23
C VAL A 147 -5.08 -8.04 0.75
N ALA A 148 -4.52 -6.87 0.39
CA ALA A 148 -4.39 -6.45 -1.00
C ALA A 148 -3.51 -7.42 -1.81
N VAL A 149 -2.36 -7.83 -1.26
CA VAL A 149 -1.44 -8.79 -1.92
C VAL A 149 -2.11 -10.16 -2.05
N TYR A 150 -2.77 -10.64 -1.00
CA TYR A 150 -3.51 -11.91 -1.04
C TYR A 150 -4.53 -11.94 -2.18
N PHE A 151 -5.36 -10.91 -2.29
CA PHE A 151 -6.37 -10.85 -3.34
C PHE A 151 -5.75 -10.77 -4.74
N ASN A 152 -4.70 -9.99 -4.92
CA ASN A 152 -4.03 -9.90 -6.22
C ASN A 152 -3.40 -11.24 -6.62
N LEU A 153 -2.74 -11.94 -5.71
CA LEU A 153 -2.14 -13.24 -5.98
C LEU A 153 -3.19 -14.35 -6.20
N LYS A 154 -4.34 -14.25 -5.53
CA LYS A 154 -5.42 -15.23 -5.70
C LYS A 154 -6.04 -15.19 -7.10
N HIS A 155 -6.00 -14.03 -7.75
CA HIS A 155 -6.65 -13.77 -9.03
C HIS A 155 -5.66 -13.52 -10.19
N ALA A 156 -4.35 -13.62 -9.92
CA ALA A 156 -3.32 -13.62 -10.95
C ALA A 156 -3.27 -14.98 -11.67
#